data_1a50c19224e9014f3a32435a02d7db71
#
_entry.id   1a50c19224e9014f3a32435a02d7db71
#
_cell.length_a   1.000
_cell.length_b   1.000
_cell.length_c   1.000
_cell.angle_alpha   90.00
_cell.angle_beta   90.00
_cell.angle_gamma   90.00
#
_symmetry.space_group_name_H-M   'P 1'
#
loop_
_entity.id
_entity.type
_entity.pdbx_description
1 polymer ?
#
loop_
_entity_poly.entity_id
_entity_poly.type
_entity_poly.pdbx_seq_one_letter_code
_entity_poly.pdbx_strand_id
1 'polypeptide(L)' 'MGEKRYIISDASKMLNVESHVLRYWEEELEIKIPRNEMGHRYYTEGNIESLRK' A
#
# COMPACT_ATOMS: atom_id res chain seq x y z
N MET A 1 -9.80 -6.62 16.58
CA MET A 1 -8.79 -6.60 16.09
C MET A 1 -8.54 -6.89 14.65
N GLY A 2 -8.71 -6.23 13.68
CA GLY A 2 -8.32 -6.44 12.32
C GLY A 2 -7.00 -5.75 12.07
N GLU A 3 -6.45 -5.94 10.91
CA GLU A 3 -5.25 -5.24 10.51
C GLU A 3 -5.57 -3.78 10.28
N LYS A 4 -4.61 -2.94 10.55
CA LYS A 4 -4.77 -1.53 10.24
C LYS A 4 -4.72 -1.35 8.74
N ARG A 5 -5.43 -0.36 8.26
CA ARG A 5 -5.48 -0.06 6.84
C ARG A 5 -4.97 1.34 6.61
N TYR A 6 -4.22 1.50 5.53
CA TYR A 6 -3.62 2.78 5.20
C TYR A 6 -3.93 3.13 3.76
N ILE A 7 -4.28 4.37 3.51
CA ILE A 7 -4.46 4.82 2.14
C ILE A 7 -3.08 5.07 1.54
N ILE A 8 -3.03 5.27 0.22
CA ILE A 8 -1.76 5.39 -0.45
C ILE A 8 -0.94 6.57 0.08
N SER A 9 -1.62 7.65 0.47
CA SER A 9 -0.91 8.81 1.04
C SER A 9 -0.20 8.44 2.33
N ASP A 10 -0.90 7.71 3.21
CA ASP A 10 -0.32 7.28 4.46
C ASP A 10 0.81 6.29 4.23
N ALA A 11 0.58 5.35 3.31
CA ALA A 11 1.60 4.34 3.01
C ALA A 11 2.86 5.00 2.49
N SER A 12 2.72 5.99 1.62
CA SER A 12 3.89 6.67 1.06
C SER A 12 4.67 7.39 2.14
N LYS A 13 3.98 7.98 3.11
CA LYS A 13 4.66 8.64 4.22
C LYS A 13 5.36 7.64 5.11
N MET A 14 4.72 6.53 5.39
CA MET A 14 5.30 5.50 6.24
C MET A 14 6.54 4.90 5.62
N LEU A 15 6.54 4.73 4.31
CA LEU A 15 7.66 4.16 3.60
C LEU A 15 8.65 5.21 3.11
N ASN A 16 8.33 6.47 3.32
CA ASN A 16 9.17 7.58 2.92
C ASN A 16 9.49 7.57 1.42
N VAL A 17 8.47 7.34 0.61
CA VAL A 17 8.59 7.32 -0.85
C VAL A 17 7.40 8.07 -1.44
N GLU A 18 7.52 8.40 -2.72
CA GLU A 18 6.43 9.06 -3.42
C GLU A 18 5.33 8.06 -3.75
N SER A 19 4.11 8.54 -3.90
CA SER A 19 3.00 7.63 -4.18
C SER A 19 3.16 6.92 -5.53
N HIS A 20 3.75 7.59 -6.52
CA HIS A 20 3.96 6.92 -7.81
C HIS A 20 4.97 5.79 -7.70
N VAL A 21 5.87 5.85 -6.74
CA VAL A 21 6.81 4.77 -6.50
C VAL A 21 6.08 3.54 -5.99
N LEU A 22 5.07 3.75 -5.13
CA LEU A 22 4.27 2.64 -4.63
C LEU A 22 3.51 1.97 -5.75
N ARG A 23 2.98 2.74 -6.68
CA ARG A 23 2.28 2.19 -7.82
C ARG A 23 3.21 1.37 -8.69
N TYR A 24 4.40 1.87 -8.89
CA TYR A 24 5.41 1.16 -9.65
C TYR A 24 5.74 -0.18 -9.00
N TRP A 25 5.91 -0.16 -7.68
CA TRP A 25 6.24 -1.37 -6.95
C TRP A 25 5.12 -2.40 -7.00
N GLU A 26 3.87 -1.94 -7.00
CA GLU A 26 2.74 -2.87 -7.11
C GLU A 26 2.87 -3.71 -8.38
N GLU A 27 3.22 -3.05 -9.47
CA GLU A 27 3.34 -3.74 -10.75
C GLU A 27 4.59 -4.61 -10.79
N GLU A 28 5.69 -4.09 -10.32
CA GLU A 28 6.95 -4.83 -10.37
C GLU A 28 6.94 -6.07 -9.48
N LEU A 29 6.38 -5.94 -8.30
CA LEU A 29 6.37 -7.03 -7.34
C LEU A 29 5.09 -7.85 -7.42
N GLU A 30 4.19 -7.48 -8.31
CA GLU A 30 2.90 -8.14 -8.49
C GLU A 30 2.15 -8.31 -7.18
N ILE A 31 2.19 -7.28 -6.36
CA ILE A 31 1.50 -7.29 -5.08
C ILE A 31 0.04 -6.92 -5.32
N LYS A 32 -0.85 -7.74 -4.78
CA LYS A 32 -2.27 -7.45 -4.88
C LYS A 32 -2.68 -6.51 -3.77
N ILE A 33 -3.15 -5.35 -4.14
CA ILE A 33 -3.59 -4.35 -3.17
C ILE A 33 -5.12 -4.32 -3.17
N PRO A 34 -5.75 -4.58 -2.03
CA PRO A 34 -7.20 -4.58 -1.96
C PRO A 34 -7.77 -3.18 -2.11
N ARG A 35 -9.05 -3.12 -2.47
CA ARG A 35 -9.75 -1.85 -2.61
C ARG A 35 -10.97 -1.88 -1.71
N ASN A 36 -11.32 -0.71 -1.20
CA ASN A 36 -12.48 -0.62 -0.34
C ASN A 36 -13.74 -0.47 -1.19
N GLU A 37 -14.89 -0.28 -0.54
CA GLU A 37 -16.17 -0.19 -1.23
C GLU A 37 -16.21 0.98 -2.22
N MET A 38 -15.44 2.01 -1.95
CA MET A 38 -15.40 3.18 -2.82
C MET A 38 -14.42 3.03 -3.97
N GLY A 39 -13.73 1.89 -4.03
CA GLY A 39 -12.78 1.64 -5.09
C GLY A 39 -11.41 2.20 -4.83
N HIS A 40 -11.17 2.75 -3.67
CA HIS A 40 -9.87 3.30 -3.31
C HIS A 40 -8.95 2.20 -2.80
N ARG A 41 -7.70 2.29 -3.15
CA ARG A 41 -6.72 1.32 -2.69
C ARG A 41 -6.41 1.55 -1.22
N TYR A 42 -6.23 0.47 -0.50
CA TYR A 42 -5.72 0.59 0.85
C TYR A 42 -4.64 -0.47 1.06
N TYR A 43 -3.72 -0.14 1.94
CA TYR A 43 -2.59 -1.02 2.22
C TYR A 43 -2.75 -1.57 3.62
N THR A 44 -2.53 -2.85 3.79
CA THR A 44 -2.53 -3.46 5.13
C THR A 44 -1.11 -3.45 5.65
N GLU A 45 -0.95 -3.78 6.92
CA GLU A 45 0.37 -3.87 7.50
C GLU A 45 1.22 -4.89 6.75
N GLY A 46 0.61 -5.99 6.32
CA GLY A 46 1.32 -6.99 5.55
C GLY A 46 1.83 -6.43 4.23
N ASN A 47 1.01 -5.61 3.57
CA ASN A 47 1.43 -4.97 2.33
C ASN A 47 2.59 -4.01 2.56
N ILE A 48 2.51 -3.23 3.65
CA ILE A 48 3.56 -2.28 3.98
C ILE A 48 4.88 -3.03 4.25
N GLU A 49 4.79 -4.13 4.96
CA GLU A 49 5.96 -4.94 5.25
C GLU A 49 6.61 -5.45 3.96
N SER A 50 5.77 -5.93 3.03
CA SER A 50 6.27 -6.43 1.76
C SER A 50 6.97 -5.34 0.96
N LEU A 51 6.45 -4.14 1.03
CA LEU A 51 7.01 -3.02 0.29
C LEU A 51 8.25 -2.42 0.95
N ARG A 52 8.43 -2.69 2.21
CA ARG A 52 9.51 -2.09 2.97
C ARG A 52 10.88 -2.68 2.67
N LYS A 53 10.95 -3.77 2.03
CA LYS A 53 12.23 -4.44 1.78
C LYS A 53 13.24 -3.65 0.99
#